data_081cee23c1af4fe710e53af9a204a93f
#
_entry.id   081cee23c1af4fe710e53af9a204a93f
#
_cell.length_a   1.000
_cell.length_b   1.000
_cell.length_c   1.000
_cell.angle_alpha   90.00
_cell.angle_beta   90.00
_cell.angle_gamma   90.00
#
_symmetry.space_group_name_H-M   'P 1'
#
loop_
_entity.id
_entity.type
_entity.pdbx_description
1 polymer ?
#
loop_
_entity_poly.entity_id
_entity_poly.type
_entity_poly.pdbx_seq_one_letter_code
_entity_poly.pdbx_strand_id
1 'polypeptide(L)'
;MVITASSLSGIDTFVDALWLEEGLSKNTLTAYRRDLTLYATWLAGQNRELNQTTALDLQLYFSERHAATKATTANRRLTVFKRYFRWALREGVVQEDPTLTLQSAKQALRVPKTLT
;
A
#
# COMPACT_ATOMS: atom_id res chain seq x y z
N MET A 1 9.78 -16.47 -1.59
CA MET A 1 9.42 -16.00 -2.94
C MET A 1 10.05 -14.65 -3.20
N VAL A 2 10.38 -14.40 -4.43
CA VAL A 2 11.09 -13.19 -4.82
C VAL A 2 10.12 -12.23 -5.52
N ILE A 3 10.19 -10.95 -5.17
CA ILE A 3 9.38 -9.91 -5.82
C ILE A 3 9.67 -9.90 -7.33
N THR A 4 8.64 -9.68 -8.13
CA THR A 4 8.82 -9.65 -9.59
C THR A 4 9.49 -8.35 -10.04
N ALA A 5 10.14 -8.40 -11.20
CA ALA A 5 10.77 -7.20 -11.78
C ALA A 5 9.72 -6.12 -12.07
N SER A 6 8.54 -6.52 -12.50
CA SER A 6 7.45 -5.60 -12.79
C SER A 6 7.03 -4.83 -11.53
N SER A 7 6.88 -5.55 -10.41
CA SER A 7 6.50 -4.91 -9.15
C SER A 7 7.60 -3.97 -8.66
N LEU A 8 8.86 -4.39 -8.76
CA LEU A 8 9.99 -3.53 -8.37
C LEU A 8 10.03 -2.25 -9.20
N SER A 9 9.84 -2.38 -10.50
CA SER A 9 9.85 -1.24 -11.41
C SER A 9 8.75 -0.23 -11.03
N GLY A 10 7.56 -0.73 -10.72
CA GLY A 10 6.45 0.13 -10.31
C GLY A 10 6.76 0.88 -9.02
N ILE A 11 7.35 0.19 -8.05
CA ILE A 11 7.72 0.82 -6.78
C ILE A 11 8.78 1.88 -7.00
N ASP A 12 9.80 1.59 -7.79
CA ASP A 12 10.87 2.55 -8.07
C ASP A 12 10.32 3.81 -8.74
N THR A 13 9.47 3.64 -9.72
CA THR A 13 8.88 4.77 -10.44
C THR A 13 8.03 5.62 -9.52
N PHE A 14 7.24 4.99 -8.66
CA PHE A 14 6.42 5.68 -7.68
C PHE A 14 7.26 6.49 -6.68
N VAL A 15 8.30 5.87 -6.14
CA VAL A 15 9.18 6.54 -5.17
C VAL A 15 9.88 7.73 -5.81
N ASP A 16 10.35 7.58 -7.05
CA ASP A 16 10.96 8.68 -7.79
C ASP A 16 9.96 9.81 -8.02
N ALA A 17 8.72 9.48 -8.34
CA ALA A 17 7.67 10.48 -8.55
C ALA A 17 7.42 11.27 -7.27
N LEU A 18 7.36 10.62 -6.13
CA LEU A 18 7.17 11.30 -4.85
C LEU A 18 8.33 12.22 -4.52
N TRP A 19 9.55 11.78 -4.82
CA TRP A 19 10.73 12.59 -4.62
C TRP A 19 10.66 13.88 -5.45
N LEU A 20 10.31 13.73 -6.71
CA LEU A 20 10.29 14.86 -7.65
C LEU A 20 9.09 15.77 -7.45
N GLU A 21 7.92 15.22 -7.18
CA GLU A 21 6.69 16.01 -7.12
C GLU A 21 6.37 16.56 -5.75
N GLU A 22 6.70 15.82 -4.69
CA GLU A 22 6.32 16.20 -3.34
C GLU A 22 7.50 16.51 -2.44
N GLY A 23 8.70 16.20 -2.87
CA GLY A 23 9.89 16.49 -2.09
C GLY A 23 9.93 15.81 -0.73
N LEU A 24 9.38 14.59 -0.64
CA LEU A 24 9.36 13.87 0.63
C LEU A 24 10.78 13.53 1.08
N SER A 25 10.97 13.44 2.40
CA SER A 25 12.28 13.14 2.94
C SER A 25 12.75 11.75 2.54
N LYS A 26 14.08 11.58 2.52
CA LYS A 26 14.67 10.29 2.19
C LYS A 26 14.20 9.19 3.12
N ASN A 27 14.05 9.49 4.42
CA ASN A 27 13.59 8.50 5.38
C ASN A 27 12.15 8.05 5.08
N THR A 28 11.29 8.99 4.73
CA THR A 28 9.91 8.68 4.37
C THR A 28 9.86 7.81 3.15
N LEU A 29 10.64 8.15 2.11
CA LEU A 29 10.67 7.37 0.88
C LEU A 29 11.20 5.96 1.11
N THR A 30 12.21 5.82 1.97
CA THR A 30 12.74 4.51 2.32
C THR A 30 11.69 3.65 3.00
N ALA A 31 10.93 4.23 3.92
CA ALA A 31 9.86 3.51 4.61
C ALA A 31 8.76 3.09 3.64
N TYR A 32 8.39 3.97 2.72
CA TYR A 32 7.37 3.67 1.71
C TYR A 32 7.82 2.55 0.80
N ARG A 33 9.06 2.62 0.32
CA ARG A 33 9.61 1.57 -0.52
C ARG A 33 9.60 0.23 0.19
N ARG A 34 9.98 0.22 1.46
CA ARG A 34 10.00 -0.99 2.26
C ARG A 34 8.61 -1.61 2.40
N ASP A 35 7.62 -0.78 2.73
CA ASP A 35 6.26 -1.27 2.90
C ASP A 35 5.71 -1.90 1.62
N LEU A 36 5.94 -1.24 0.49
CA LEU A 36 5.48 -1.75 -0.80
C LEU A 36 6.23 -3.02 -1.20
N THR A 37 7.53 -3.06 -0.94
CA THR A 37 8.36 -4.24 -1.27
C THR A 37 7.92 -5.45 -0.48
N LEU A 38 7.63 -5.28 0.79
CA LEU A 38 7.15 -6.38 1.64
C LEU A 38 5.81 -6.91 1.13
N TYR A 39 4.91 -6.02 0.77
CA TYR A 39 3.61 -6.42 0.25
C TYR A 39 3.76 -7.13 -1.11
N ALA A 40 4.57 -6.57 -1.99
CA ALA A 40 4.77 -7.16 -3.32
C ALA A 40 5.43 -8.54 -3.22
N THR A 41 6.32 -8.73 -2.25
CA THR A 41 6.93 -10.03 -2.00
C THR A 41 5.89 -11.05 -1.54
N TRP A 42 4.98 -10.62 -0.65
CA TRP A 42 3.89 -11.47 -0.21
C TRP A 42 3.00 -11.87 -1.39
N LEU A 43 2.66 -10.92 -2.26
CA LEU A 43 1.87 -11.20 -3.46
C LEU A 43 2.58 -12.17 -4.40
N ALA A 44 3.89 -12.01 -4.55
CA ALA A 44 4.67 -12.91 -5.41
C ALA A 44 4.54 -14.35 -4.93
N GLY A 45 4.44 -14.55 -3.62
CA GLY A 45 4.21 -15.87 -3.05
C GLY A 45 2.86 -16.46 -3.45
N GLN A 46 1.96 -15.64 -3.97
CA GLN A 46 0.64 -16.07 -4.43
C GLN A 46 0.52 -15.98 -5.96
N ASN A 47 1.66 -15.84 -6.62
CA ASN A 47 1.76 -15.75 -8.08
C ASN A 47 1.02 -14.51 -8.63
N ARG A 48 1.08 -13.42 -7.89
CA ARG A 48 0.42 -12.17 -8.30
C ARG A 48 1.42 -11.03 -8.26
N GLU A 49 1.15 -10.02 -9.07
CA GLU A 49 1.99 -8.83 -9.13
C GLU A 49 1.30 -7.65 -8.46
N LEU A 50 2.10 -6.65 -8.09
CA LEU A 50 1.61 -5.47 -7.40
C LEU A 50 0.44 -4.82 -8.15
N ASN A 51 0.53 -4.73 -9.46
CA ASN A 51 -0.51 -4.08 -10.26
C ASN A 51 -1.72 -4.96 -10.54
N GLN A 52 -1.73 -6.17 -10.00
CA GLN A 52 -2.87 -7.08 -10.05
C GLN A 52 -3.62 -7.13 -8.72
N THR A 53 -3.26 -6.26 -7.78
CA THR A 53 -3.84 -6.24 -6.44
C THR A 53 -5.34 -5.97 -6.50
N THR A 54 -6.07 -6.74 -5.69
CA THR A 54 -7.51 -6.52 -5.49
C THR A 54 -7.74 -6.07 -4.04
N ALA A 55 -8.95 -5.57 -3.77
CA ALA A 55 -9.32 -5.20 -2.40
C ALA A 55 -9.18 -6.39 -1.45
N LEU A 56 -9.53 -7.58 -1.93
CA LEU A 56 -9.41 -8.79 -1.12
C LEU A 56 -7.96 -9.08 -0.75
N ASP A 57 -7.04 -8.91 -1.69
CA ASP A 57 -5.62 -9.12 -1.42
C ASP A 57 -5.15 -8.22 -0.29
N LEU A 58 -5.55 -6.95 -0.31
CA LEU A 58 -5.17 -6.01 0.73
C LEU A 58 -5.81 -6.36 2.07
N GLN A 59 -7.05 -6.77 2.07
CA GLN A 59 -7.73 -7.18 3.30
C GLN A 59 -7.03 -8.37 3.92
N LEU A 60 -6.65 -9.36 3.11
CA LEU A 60 -5.94 -10.53 3.61
C LEU A 60 -4.58 -10.16 4.17
N TYR A 61 -3.85 -9.30 3.48
CA TYR A 61 -2.52 -8.89 3.92
C TYR A 61 -2.59 -8.19 5.27
N PHE A 62 -3.49 -7.22 5.41
CA PHE A 62 -3.64 -6.50 6.67
C PHE A 62 -4.16 -7.42 7.78
N SER A 63 -5.09 -8.32 7.45
CA SER A 63 -5.64 -9.25 8.42
C SER A 63 -4.56 -10.18 8.97
N GLU A 64 -3.71 -10.71 8.11
CA GLU A 64 -2.64 -11.62 8.54
C GLU A 64 -1.64 -10.95 9.47
N ARG A 65 -1.47 -9.63 9.33
CA ARG A 65 -0.48 -8.90 10.11
C ARG A 65 -1.07 -8.12 11.27
N HIS A 66 -2.38 -8.16 11.42
CA HIS A 66 -3.06 -7.32 12.43
C HIS A 66 -2.51 -7.54 13.84
N ALA A 67 -2.38 -8.79 14.25
CA ALA A 67 -1.96 -9.10 15.61
C ALA A 67 -0.51 -8.71 15.91
N ALA A 68 0.33 -8.67 14.88
CA ALA A 68 1.76 -8.40 15.03
C ALA A 68 2.13 -6.96 14.67
N THR A 69 1.15 -6.14 14.32
CA THR A 69 1.41 -4.80 13.80
C THR A 69 0.79 -3.74 14.69
N LYS A 70 1.58 -2.73 15.04
CA LYS A 70 1.06 -1.58 15.78
C LYS A 70 0.14 -0.76 14.88
N ALA A 71 -0.85 -0.10 15.49
CA ALA A 71 -1.80 0.73 14.74
C ALA A 71 -1.10 1.79 13.91
N THR A 72 -0.04 2.42 14.44
CA THR A 72 0.70 3.45 13.70
C THR A 72 1.36 2.88 12.45
N THR A 73 1.92 1.69 12.54
CA THR A 73 2.54 1.04 11.39
C THR A 73 1.49 0.63 10.37
N ALA A 74 0.37 0.09 10.83
CA ALA A 74 -0.72 -0.30 9.93
C ALA A 74 -1.28 0.92 9.19
N ASN A 75 -1.45 2.03 9.89
CA ASN A 75 -1.95 3.26 9.27
C ASN A 75 -0.96 3.83 8.27
N ARG A 76 0.35 3.75 8.56
CA ARG A 76 1.36 4.19 7.61
C ARG A 76 1.30 3.34 6.34
N ARG A 77 1.21 2.02 6.49
CA ARG A 77 1.10 1.12 5.34
C ARG A 77 -0.12 1.44 4.50
N LEU A 78 -1.24 1.69 5.16
CA LEU A 78 -2.46 2.05 4.48
C LEU A 78 -2.29 3.33 3.67
N THR A 79 -1.65 4.33 4.26
CA THR A 79 -1.36 5.59 3.58
C THR A 79 -0.49 5.36 2.35
N VAL A 80 0.58 4.57 2.49
CA VAL A 80 1.47 4.26 1.38
C VAL A 80 0.72 3.58 0.25
N PHE A 81 -0.10 2.58 0.59
CA PHE A 81 -0.83 1.83 -0.41
C PHE A 81 -1.86 2.70 -1.12
N LYS A 82 -2.56 3.57 -0.39
CA LYS A 82 -3.51 4.49 -1.00
C LYS A 82 -2.80 5.46 -1.95
N ARG A 83 -1.64 5.96 -1.55
CA ARG A 83 -0.85 6.84 -2.42
C ARG A 83 -0.37 6.11 -3.66
N TYR A 84 0.13 4.88 -3.50
CA TYR A 84 0.63 4.12 -4.63
C TYR A 84 -0.47 3.83 -5.64
N PHE A 85 -1.61 3.33 -5.19
CA PHE A 85 -2.67 2.94 -6.12
C PHE A 85 -3.38 4.15 -6.73
N ARG A 86 -3.45 5.26 -6.01
CA ARG A 86 -3.96 6.49 -6.59
C ARG A 86 -3.04 6.98 -7.71
N TRP A 87 -1.74 6.94 -7.46
CA TRP A 87 -0.76 7.30 -8.46
C TRP A 87 -0.82 6.35 -9.65
N ALA A 88 -0.87 5.04 -9.39
CA ALA A 88 -0.94 4.04 -10.44
C ALA A 88 -2.19 4.19 -11.31
N LEU A 89 -3.31 4.54 -10.69
CA LEU A 89 -4.55 4.78 -11.43
C LEU A 89 -4.40 6.02 -12.32
N ARG A 90 -3.83 7.08 -11.79
CA ARG A 90 -3.59 8.30 -12.55
C ARG A 90 -2.69 8.05 -13.75
N GLU A 91 -1.67 7.21 -13.58
CA GLU A 91 -0.72 6.89 -14.63
C GLU A 91 -1.21 5.81 -15.59
N GLY A 92 -2.38 5.26 -15.33
CA GLY A 92 -2.92 4.21 -16.20
C GLY A 92 -2.29 2.84 -16.00
N VAL A 93 -1.52 2.67 -14.92
CA VAL A 93 -0.86 1.39 -14.62
C VAL A 93 -1.87 0.37 -14.10
N VAL A 94 -2.86 0.84 -13.35
CA VAL A 94 -3.98 0.00 -12.89
C VAL A 94 -5.29 0.65 -13.35
N GLN A 95 -6.36 -0.13 -13.39
CA GLN A 95 -7.66 0.36 -13.86
C GLN A 95 -8.60 0.70 -12.74
N GLU A 96 -8.32 0.24 -11.53
CA GLU A 96 -9.12 0.51 -10.36
C GLU A 96 -8.20 0.70 -9.17
N ASP A 97 -8.67 1.47 -8.19
CA ASP A 97 -7.94 1.67 -6.94
C ASP A 97 -8.49 0.68 -5.91
N PRO A 98 -7.74 -0.38 -5.59
CA PRO A 98 -8.21 -1.40 -4.66
C PRO A 98 -8.26 -0.93 -3.21
N THR A 99 -7.75 0.28 -2.93
CA THR A 99 -7.72 0.79 -1.56
C THR A 99 -8.94 1.62 -1.18
N LEU A 100 -9.86 1.83 -2.11
CA LEU A 100 -11.02 2.71 -1.87
C LEU A 100 -11.88 2.26 -0.70
N THR A 101 -11.97 0.95 -0.46
CA THR A 101 -12.80 0.42 0.62
C THR A 101 -12.03 0.21 1.92
N LEU A 102 -10.73 0.46 1.93
CA LEU A 102 -9.94 0.25 3.12
C LEU A 102 -10.09 1.43 4.08
N GLN A 103 -10.14 1.10 5.37
CA GLN A 103 -10.21 2.11 6.42
C GLN A 103 -9.05 1.88 7.39
N SER A 104 -8.54 2.98 7.95
CA SER A 104 -7.50 2.86 8.96
C SER A 104 -8.08 2.22 10.21
N ALA A 105 -7.22 1.58 11.00
CA ALA A 105 -7.65 0.97 12.26
C ALA A 105 -8.32 2.01 13.17
N LYS A 106 -7.77 3.21 13.18
CA LYS A 106 -8.32 4.28 14.01
C LYS A 106 -9.71 4.68 13.55
N GLN A 107 -9.92 4.78 12.24
CA GLN A 107 -11.23 5.13 11.71
C GLN A 107 -12.26 4.05 12.01
N ALA A 108 -11.86 2.79 11.90
CA ALA A 108 -12.76 1.69 12.19
C ALA A 108 -13.26 1.74 13.64
N LEU A 109 -12.39 2.12 14.56
CA LEU A 109 -12.77 2.23 15.96
C LEU A 109 -13.65 3.45 16.25
N ARG A 110 -13.51 4.49 15.44
CA ARG A 110 -14.21 5.75 15.69
C ARG A 110 -15.60 5.84 15.03
N VAL A 111 -15.83 5.03 14.04
CA VAL A 111 -17.08 5.11 13.30
C VAL A 111 -18.32 5.05 14.18
N PRO A 112 -18.43 4.13 15.14
CA PRO A 112 -19.64 4.08 15.98
C PRO A 112 -19.87 5.34 16.78
N LYS A 113 -18.82 6.06 17.11
CA LYS A 113 -18.94 7.26 17.91
C LYS A 113 -19.49 8.43 17.14
N THR A 114 -19.26 8.47 15.87
CA THR A 114 -19.64 9.63 15.07
C THR A 114 -21.11 9.67 14.76
N LEU A 115 -21.82 8.61 15.04
CA LEU A 115 -23.24 8.53 14.73
C LEU A 115 -24.12 9.15 15.78
N THR A 116 -23.59 9.52 16.89
CA THR A 116 -24.37 10.12 17.96
C THR A 116 -24.60 11.60 17.76
#